data_71a438d075fd0648ba1b5e125067e5a1
#
_entry.id   71a438d075fd0648ba1b5e125067e5a1
#
_cell.length_a   1.000
_cell.length_b   1.000
_cell.length_c   1.000
_cell.angle_alpha   90.00
_cell.angle_beta   90.00
_cell.angle_gamma   90.00
#
_symmetry.space_group_name_H-M   'P 1'
#
loop_
_entity.id
_entity.type
_entity.pdbx_description
1 polymer ?
#
loop_
_entity_poly.entity_id
_entity_poly.type
_entity_poly.pdbx_seq_one_letter_code
_entity_poly.pdbx_strand_id
1 'polypeptide(L)'
;MRVYLVIMDETEEANVALRFASSRAARTGGAVHLLALIPRQPFVAFGGVQATIEEEAHARAETLVTSAAGSLLSQSGQMPVISVRQGEGEKVIREYLAEHPEVSALVLGAASEGGPGPLVTHFSSAVGQLPCPLYIIPGRMSDADIERLS
;
A
#
# COMPACT_ATOMS: atom_id res chain seq x y z
N MET A 1 -13.96 14.36 -3.76
CA MET A 1 -12.98 13.47 -4.44
C MET A 1 -12.75 12.23 -3.59
N ARG A 2 -12.73 11.07 -4.20
CA ARG A 2 -12.37 9.82 -3.51
C ARG A 2 -10.87 9.62 -3.53
N VAL A 3 -10.31 9.24 -2.39
CA VAL A 3 -8.88 9.01 -2.23
C VAL A 3 -8.67 7.58 -1.72
N TYR A 4 -7.93 6.79 -2.47
CA TYR A 4 -7.65 5.40 -2.16
C TYR A 4 -6.23 5.28 -1.64
N LEU A 5 -6.07 4.82 -0.40
CA LEU A 5 -4.76 4.56 0.19
C LEU A 5 -4.36 3.12 -0.11
N VAL A 6 -3.27 2.94 -0.83
CA VAL A 6 -2.70 1.63 -1.15
C VAL A 6 -1.40 1.45 -0.39
N ILE A 7 -1.25 0.29 0.24
CA ILE A 7 -0.03 -0.06 0.94
C ILE A 7 0.87 -0.84 -0.02
N MET A 8 2.06 -0.31 -0.26
CA MET A 8 3.03 -0.91 -1.16
C MET A 8 4.14 -1.60 -0.40
N ASP A 9 4.39 -2.84 -0.76
CA ASP A 9 5.54 -3.63 -0.34
C ASP A 9 6.04 -4.44 -1.55
N GLU A 10 6.96 -5.36 -1.33
CA GLU A 10 7.55 -6.15 -2.42
C GLU A 10 6.68 -7.35 -2.83
N THR A 11 5.46 -7.44 -2.34
CA THR A 11 4.58 -8.58 -2.63
C THR A 11 3.80 -8.41 -3.93
N GLU A 12 3.42 -9.52 -4.53
CA GLU A 12 2.60 -9.54 -5.75
C GLU A 12 1.19 -9.02 -5.46
N GLU A 13 0.62 -9.36 -4.32
CA GLU A 13 -0.71 -8.91 -3.92
C GLU A 13 -0.80 -7.40 -3.74
N ALA A 14 0.29 -6.74 -3.35
CA ALA A 14 0.33 -5.28 -3.28
C ALA A 14 0.21 -4.66 -4.68
N ASN A 15 0.85 -5.24 -5.67
CA ASN A 15 0.74 -4.78 -7.07
C ASN A 15 -0.68 -4.95 -7.60
N VAL A 16 -1.34 -6.05 -7.27
CA VAL A 16 -2.74 -6.28 -7.66
C VAL A 16 -3.66 -5.25 -7.02
N ALA A 17 -3.47 -4.98 -5.73
CA ALA A 17 -4.22 -3.94 -5.02
C ALA A 17 -4.02 -2.57 -5.66
N LEU A 18 -2.79 -2.24 -6.06
CA LEU A 18 -2.50 -0.99 -6.73
C LEU A 18 -3.24 -0.86 -8.07
N ARG A 19 -3.22 -1.91 -8.89
CA ARG A 19 -3.94 -1.91 -10.17
C ARG A 19 -5.44 -1.72 -9.96
N PHE A 20 -6.00 -2.39 -8.97
CA PHE A 20 -7.42 -2.23 -8.65
C PHE A 20 -7.76 -0.80 -8.22
N ALA A 21 -6.98 -0.25 -7.30
CA ALA A 21 -7.19 1.12 -6.81
C ALA A 21 -7.03 2.16 -7.93
N SER A 22 -6.05 1.98 -8.81
CA SER A 22 -5.84 2.85 -9.97
C SER A 22 -7.02 2.85 -10.91
N SER A 23 -7.53 1.66 -11.24
CA SER A 23 -8.68 1.49 -12.11
C SER A 23 -9.93 2.14 -11.50
N ARG A 24 -10.14 1.92 -10.22
CA ARG A 24 -11.27 2.51 -9.53
C ARG A 24 -11.17 4.03 -9.41
N ALA A 25 -9.97 4.54 -9.12
CA ALA A 25 -9.75 5.99 -9.07
C ALA A 25 -10.03 6.64 -10.42
N ALA A 26 -9.59 6.02 -11.52
CA ALA A 26 -9.87 6.51 -12.85
C ALA A 26 -11.38 6.58 -13.14
N ARG A 27 -12.13 5.58 -12.71
CA ARG A 27 -13.58 5.50 -12.92
C ARG A 27 -14.38 6.45 -12.04
N THR A 28 -13.87 6.78 -10.86
CA THR A 28 -14.57 7.62 -9.90
C THR A 28 -14.07 9.07 -9.88
N GLY A 29 -13.11 9.40 -10.74
CA GLY A 29 -12.48 10.72 -10.72
C GLY A 29 -11.67 10.96 -9.45
N GLY A 30 -11.17 9.89 -8.85
CA GLY A 30 -10.45 9.94 -7.57
C GLY A 30 -8.95 10.02 -7.71
N ALA A 31 -8.27 9.92 -6.57
CA ALA A 31 -6.82 9.94 -6.47
C ALA A 31 -6.30 8.72 -5.69
N VAL A 32 -5.02 8.42 -5.85
CA VAL A 32 -4.36 7.34 -5.14
C VAL A 32 -3.25 7.91 -4.26
N HIS A 33 -3.22 7.48 -3.00
CA HIS A 33 -2.09 7.68 -2.11
C HIS A 33 -1.34 6.36 -2.01
N LEU A 34 -0.03 6.39 -2.25
CA LEU A 34 0.86 5.24 -2.09
C LEU A 34 1.64 5.38 -0.80
N LEU A 35 1.51 4.42 0.08
CA LEU A 35 2.27 4.36 1.32
C LEU A 35 3.17 3.12 1.26
N ALA A 36 4.47 3.33 1.14
CA ALA A 36 5.44 2.25 1.21
C ALA A 36 5.87 2.07 2.65
N LEU A 37 5.81 0.84 3.13
CA LEU A 37 6.22 0.46 4.47
C LEU A 37 7.62 -0.13 4.44
N ILE A 38 8.49 0.43 5.28
CA ILE A 38 9.79 -0.16 5.54
C ILE A 38 9.70 -0.88 6.87
N PRO A 39 9.78 -2.22 6.90
CA PRO A 39 9.76 -2.96 8.16
C PRO A 39 10.88 -2.51 9.07
N ARG A 40 10.65 -2.56 10.38
CA ARG A 40 11.70 -2.33 11.36
C ARG A 40 12.82 -3.34 11.12
N GLN A 41 14.05 -2.84 10.91
CA GLN A 41 15.17 -3.72 10.70
C GLN A 41 15.62 -4.34 12.03
N PRO A 42 16.04 -5.61 12.03
CA PRO A 42 16.53 -6.23 13.25
C PRO A 42 17.78 -5.51 13.75
N PHE A 43 17.91 -5.42 15.08
CA PHE A 43 19.08 -4.82 15.69
C PHE A 43 20.32 -5.68 15.38
N VAL A 44 21.37 -5.04 14.87
CA VAL A 44 22.65 -5.65 14.61
C VAL A 44 23.67 -4.97 15.52
N ALA A 45 24.51 -5.78 16.20
CA ALA A 45 25.48 -5.27 17.20
C ALA A 45 26.52 -4.33 16.62
N PHE A 46 26.69 -4.28 15.31
CA PHE A 46 27.67 -3.44 14.63
C PHE A 46 26.94 -2.24 14.00
N GLY A 47 27.10 -1.06 14.60
CA GLY A 47 26.37 0.15 14.20
C GLY A 47 26.48 0.53 12.73
N GLY A 48 27.64 0.34 12.10
CA GLY A 48 27.81 0.63 10.68
C GLY A 48 27.01 -0.29 9.77
N VAL A 49 26.86 -1.56 10.17
CA VAL A 49 26.05 -2.55 9.43
C VAL A 49 24.57 -2.20 9.53
N GLN A 50 24.13 -1.78 10.71
CA GLN A 50 22.74 -1.36 10.92
C GLN A 50 22.36 -0.18 10.03
N ALA A 51 23.20 0.86 9.97
CA ALA A 51 22.95 2.02 9.12
C ALA A 51 22.87 1.63 7.64
N THR A 52 23.75 0.73 7.17
CA THR A 52 23.76 0.24 5.79
C THR A 52 22.46 -0.52 5.47
N ILE A 53 22.00 -1.38 6.39
CA ILE A 53 20.76 -2.15 6.22
C ILE A 53 19.57 -1.21 6.10
N GLU A 54 19.50 -0.19 6.94
CA GLU A 54 18.42 0.80 6.91
C GLU A 54 18.43 1.62 5.62
N GLU A 55 19.61 2.05 5.17
CA GLU A 55 19.78 2.79 3.91
C GLU A 55 19.33 1.94 2.71
N GLU A 56 19.70 0.66 2.67
CA GLU A 56 19.29 -0.26 1.62
C GLU A 56 17.79 -0.49 1.62
N ALA A 57 17.19 -0.64 2.79
CA ALA A 57 15.75 -0.82 2.92
C ALA A 57 14.99 0.43 2.43
N HIS A 58 15.48 1.62 2.77
CA HIS A 58 14.93 2.88 2.29
C HIS A 58 15.04 3.00 0.77
N ALA A 59 16.20 2.68 0.21
CA ALA A 59 16.43 2.74 -1.23
C ALA A 59 15.50 1.79 -1.99
N ARG A 60 15.27 0.58 -1.47
CA ARG A 60 14.33 -0.37 -2.08
C ARG A 60 12.90 0.16 -2.05
N ALA A 61 12.49 0.74 -0.94
CA ALA A 61 11.14 1.32 -0.80
C ALA A 61 10.93 2.49 -1.75
N GLU A 62 11.91 3.37 -1.88
CA GLU A 62 11.85 4.50 -2.81
C GLU A 62 11.77 4.03 -4.26
N THR A 63 12.55 3.02 -4.63
CA THR A 63 12.51 2.42 -5.98
C THR A 63 11.14 1.82 -6.26
N LEU A 64 10.60 1.07 -5.31
CA LEU A 64 9.29 0.44 -5.42
C LEU A 64 8.19 1.47 -5.65
N VAL A 65 8.17 2.52 -4.85
CA VAL A 65 7.17 3.58 -4.91
C VAL A 65 7.31 4.40 -6.20
N THR A 66 8.54 4.72 -6.59
CA THR A 66 8.80 5.47 -7.81
C THR A 66 8.33 4.70 -9.05
N SER A 67 8.60 3.40 -9.09
CA SER A 67 8.14 2.52 -10.16
C SER A 67 6.62 2.45 -10.21
N ALA A 68 5.99 2.29 -9.06
CA ALA A 68 4.53 2.25 -8.95
C ALA A 68 3.89 3.56 -9.38
N ALA A 69 4.45 4.68 -8.98
CA ALA A 69 3.98 6.01 -9.35
C ALA A 69 4.11 6.26 -10.86
N GLY A 70 5.20 5.80 -11.47
CA GLY A 70 5.39 5.89 -12.91
C GLY A 70 4.35 5.09 -13.69
N SER A 71 4.03 3.89 -13.21
CA SER A 71 2.97 3.07 -13.82
C SER A 71 1.60 3.73 -13.70
N LEU A 72 1.29 4.31 -12.55
CA LEU A 72 0.05 5.04 -12.34
C LEU A 72 -0.07 6.24 -13.27
N LEU A 73 0.97 7.04 -13.36
CA LEU A 73 0.99 8.22 -14.22
C LEU A 73 0.78 7.83 -15.69
N SER A 74 1.43 6.75 -16.12
CA SER A 74 1.32 6.21 -17.48
C SER A 74 -0.10 5.76 -17.82
N GLN A 75 -0.78 5.13 -16.85
CA GLN A 75 -2.11 4.54 -17.07
C GLN A 75 -3.25 5.55 -16.89
N SER A 76 -3.15 6.42 -15.90
CA SER A 76 -4.24 7.33 -15.52
C SER A 76 -3.95 8.81 -15.82
N GLY A 77 -2.71 9.17 -16.12
CA GLY A 77 -2.30 10.55 -16.28
C GLY A 77 -2.23 11.34 -14.98
N GLN A 78 -2.44 10.69 -13.84
CA GLN A 78 -2.43 11.33 -12.52
C GLN A 78 -1.25 10.86 -11.69
N MET A 79 -0.59 11.82 -11.02
CA MET A 79 0.50 11.53 -10.11
C MET A 79 -0.07 11.21 -8.72
N PRO A 80 0.26 10.06 -8.13
CA PRO A 80 -0.20 9.75 -6.78
C PRO A 80 0.57 10.58 -5.75
N VAL A 81 -0.02 10.72 -4.56
CA VAL A 81 0.70 11.19 -3.39
C VAL A 81 1.51 10.03 -2.84
N ILE A 82 2.79 10.24 -2.63
CA ILE A 82 3.74 9.19 -2.24
C ILE A 82 4.25 9.47 -0.83
N SER A 83 4.23 8.44 0.01
CA SER A 83 4.83 8.48 1.34
C SER A 83 5.62 7.20 1.58
N VAL A 84 6.76 7.34 2.22
CA VAL A 84 7.61 6.21 2.64
C VAL A 84 7.81 6.34 4.14
N ARG A 85 7.40 5.33 4.90
CA ARG A 85 7.50 5.33 6.35
C ARG A 85 8.08 4.03 6.87
N GLN A 86 8.88 4.14 7.93
CA GLN A 86 9.45 3.00 8.63
C GLN A 86 8.71 2.75 9.94
N GLY A 87 8.50 1.49 10.27
CA GLY A 87 7.91 1.09 11.53
C GLY A 87 6.99 -0.11 11.39
N GLU A 88 6.25 -0.37 12.45
CA GLU A 88 5.23 -1.41 12.47
C GLU A 88 4.05 -1.01 11.57
N GLY A 89 3.73 -1.88 10.61
CA GLY A 89 2.77 -1.55 9.56
C GLY A 89 1.41 -1.10 10.07
N GLU A 90 0.87 -1.79 11.04
CA GLU A 90 -0.43 -1.47 11.64
C GLU A 90 -0.46 -0.05 12.23
N LYS A 91 0.58 0.28 12.98
CA LYS A 91 0.72 1.58 13.62
C LYS A 91 0.91 2.70 12.58
N VAL A 92 1.79 2.47 11.61
CA VAL A 92 2.08 3.45 10.56
C VAL A 92 0.83 3.76 9.74
N ILE A 93 0.06 2.74 9.39
CA ILE A 93 -1.20 2.92 8.64
C ILE A 93 -2.22 3.71 9.46
N ARG A 94 -2.39 3.37 10.74
CA ARG A 94 -3.31 4.11 11.61
C ARG A 94 -2.91 5.58 11.76
N GLU A 95 -1.63 5.86 11.92
CA GLU A 95 -1.12 7.22 11.99
C GLU A 95 -1.37 7.99 10.68
N TYR A 96 -1.12 7.33 9.54
CA TYR A 96 -1.38 7.93 8.24
C TYR A 96 -2.85 8.30 8.07
N LEU A 97 -3.76 7.38 8.40
CA LEU A 97 -5.20 7.63 8.30
C LEU A 97 -5.65 8.76 9.22
N ALA A 98 -5.06 8.89 10.41
CA ALA A 98 -5.36 9.97 11.33
C ALA A 98 -4.90 11.33 10.79
N GLU A 99 -3.75 11.37 10.11
CA GLU A 99 -3.20 12.58 9.50
C GLU A 99 -3.88 12.95 8.18
N HIS A 100 -4.55 12.01 7.52
CA HIS A 100 -5.15 12.17 6.20
C HIS A 100 -6.64 11.80 6.21
N PRO A 101 -7.50 12.66 6.82
CA PRO A 101 -8.94 12.38 6.87
C PRO A 101 -9.61 12.37 5.50
N GLU A 102 -8.95 12.88 4.47
CA GLU A 102 -9.43 12.83 3.08
C GLU A 102 -9.42 11.43 2.48
N VAL A 103 -8.72 10.45 3.09
CA VAL A 103 -8.69 9.08 2.60
C VAL A 103 -10.07 8.45 2.69
N SER A 104 -10.58 7.99 1.56
CA SER A 104 -11.92 7.42 1.43
C SER A 104 -11.97 5.91 1.64
N ALA A 105 -10.86 5.23 1.41
CA ALA A 105 -10.77 3.78 1.58
C ALA A 105 -9.33 3.33 1.74
N LEU A 106 -9.12 2.34 2.59
CA LEU A 106 -7.85 1.61 2.70
C LEU A 106 -7.93 0.38 1.79
N VAL A 107 -6.96 0.21 0.90
CA VAL A 107 -6.94 -0.89 -0.07
C VAL A 107 -5.75 -1.80 0.22
N LEU A 108 -6.04 -3.05 0.54
CA LEU A 108 -5.03 -4.06 0.85
C LEU A 108 -5.12 -5.23 -0.13
N GLY A 109 -3.98 -5.78 -0.52
CA GLY A 109 -3.92 -7.02 -1.26
C GLY A 109 -3.85 -8.21 -0.30
N ALA A 110 -4.60 -9.25 -0.59
CA ALA A 110 -4.57 -10.49 0.17
C ALA A 110 -3.70 -11.53 -0.53
N ALA A 111 -2.75 -12.11 0.21
CA ALA A 111 -1.93 -13.19 -0.31
C ALA A 111 -2.81 -14.39 -0.67
N SER A 112 -2.48 -15.08 -1.76
CA SER A 112 -3.26 -16.22 -2.25
C SER A 112 -2.88 -17.54 -1.58
N GLU A 113 -1.77 -17.59 -0.88
CA GLU A 113 -1.26 -18.78 -0.21
C GLU A 113 -0.73 -18.43 1.18
N GLY A 114 -0.84 -19.34 2.12
CA GLY A 114 -0.33 -19.16 3.48
C GLY A 114 -1.11 -18.15 4.33
N GLY A 115 -2.39 -17.97 4.03
CA GLY A 115 -3.22 -16.97 4.68
C GLY A 115 -3.16 -15.61 3.97
N PRO A 116 -4.05 -14.68 4.31
CA PRO A 116 -4.18 -13.41 3.56
C PRO A 116 -3.09 -12.38 3.85
N GLY A 117 -2.22 -12.64 4.81
CA GLY A 117 -1.17 -11.74 5.23
C GLY A 117 -1.51 -10.98 6.51
N PRO A 118 -0.48 -10.44 7.20
CA PRO A 118 -0.67 -9.85 8.54
C PRO A 118 -1.50 -8.57 8.52
N LEU A 119 -1.40 -7.73 7.52
CA LEU A 119 -2.18 -6.50 7.43
C LEU A 119 -3.66 -6.79 7.22
N VAL A 120 -3.98 -7.72 6.32
CA VAL A 120 -5.37 -8.14 6.08
C VAL A 120 -5.96 -8.75 7.35
N THR A 121 -5.23 -9.64 8.00
CA THR A 121 -5.67 -10.28 9.25
C THR A 121 -5.96 -9.24 10.33
N HIS A 122 -5.07 -8.29 10.52
CA HIS A 122 -5.24 -7.26 11.54
C HIS A 122 -6.42 -6.34 11.21
N PHE A 123 -6.44 -5.73 10.03
CA PHE A 123 -7.42 -4.70 9.69
C PHE A 123 -8.82 -5.25 9.44
N SER A 124 -8.95 -6.49 8.96
CA SER A 124 -10.28 -7.12 8.84
C SER A 124 -10.92 -7.35 10.20
N SER A 125 -10.12 -7.68 11.21
CA SER A 125 -10.61 -7.83 12.59
C SER A 125 -10.93 -6.49 13.24
N ALA A 126 -10.21 -5.43 12.87
CA ALA A 126 -10.34 -4.11 13.45
C ALA A 126 -11.14 -3.12 12.58
N VAL A 127 -11.81 -3.60 11.53
CA VAL A 127 -12.46 -2.74 10.55
C VAL A 127 -13.51 -1.82 11.17
N GLY A 128 -14.17 -2.24 12.24
CA GLY A 128 -15.15 -1.40 12.94
C GLY A 128 -14.55 -0.17 13.60
N GLN A 129 -13.24 -0.11 13.76
CA GLN A 129 -12.51 1.02 14.35
C GLN A 129 -11.77 1.87 13.31
N LEU A 130 -11.85 1.51 12.03
CA LEU A 130 -11.23 2.30 10.97
C LEU A 130 -12.07 3.53 10.63
N PRO A 131 -11.43 4.66 10.26
CA PRO A 131 -12.17 5.86 9.87
C PRO A 131 -12.74 5.79 8.44
N CYS A 132 -12.45 4.72 7.69
CA CYS A 132 -12.88 4.56 6.30
C CYS A 132 -13.11 3.08 5.98
N PRO A 133 -13.82 2.77 4.88
CA PRO A 133 -13.98 1.39 4.41
C PRO A 133 -12.66 0.70 4.11
N LEU A 134 -12.66 -0.62 4.20
CA LEU A 134 -11.54 -1.48 3.86
C LEU A 134 -11.87 -2.29 2.61
N TYR A 135 -11.02 -2.19 1.59
CA TYR A 135 -11.09 -3.02 0.40
C TYR A 135 -9.98 -4.07 0.48
N ILE A 136 -10.35 -5.33 0.39
CA ILE A 136 -9.39 -6.45 0.39
C ILE A 136 -9.44 -7.08 -1.00
N ILE A 137 -8.34 -7.00 -1.72
CA ILE A 137 -8.27 -7.43 -3.11
C ILE A 137 -7.55 -8.78 -3.19
N PRO A 138 -8.20 -9.82 -3.75
CA PRO A 138 -7.53 -11.11 -3.92
C PRO A 138 -6.27 -10.99 -4.75
N GLY A 139 -5.17 -11.55 -4.26
CA GLY A 139 -3.85 -11.40 -4.90
C GLY A 139 -3.70 -12.09 -6.24
N ARG A 140 -4.65 -12.95 -6.62
CA ARG A 140 -4.67 -13.61 -7.94
C ARG A 140 -5.64 -12.99 -8.93
N MET A 141 -6.24 -11.86 -8.58
CA MET A 141 -7.18 -11.20 -9.49
C MET A 141 -6.47 -10.83 -10.79
N SER A 142 -7.04 -11.25 -11.93
CA SER A 142 -6.48 -10.95 -13.24
C SER A 142 -6.74 -9.50 -13.65
N ASP A 143 -6.00 -9.00 -14.62
CA ASP A 143 -6.21 -7.65 -15.14
C ASP A 143 -7.63 -7.49 -15.71
N ALA A 144 -8.17 -8.52 -16.37
CA ALA A 144 -9.54 -8.52 -16.87
C ALA A 144 -10.57 -8.40 -15.74
N ASP A 145 -10.36 -9.13 -14.65
CA ASP A 145 -11.23 -9.04 -13.47
C ASP A 145 -11.12 -7.69 -12.78
N ILE A 146 -9.92 -7.15 -12.69
CA ILE A 146 -9.70 -5.81 -12.13
C ILE A 146 -10.50 -4.78 -12.93
N GLU A 147 -10.40 -4.83 -14.23
CA GLU A 147 -11.14 -3.90 -15.11
C GLU A 147 -12.65 -4.06 -14.95
N ARG A 148 -13.13 -5.29 -14.87
CA ARG A 148 -14.55 -5.57 -14.75
C ARG A 148 -15.13 -5.19 -13.38
N LEU A 149 -14.36 -5.39 -12.31
CA LEU A 149 -14.85 -5.28 -10.92
C LEU A 149 -14.52 -3.93 -10.26
N SER A 150 -13.56 -3.21 -10.79
CA SER A 150 -13.23 -1.90 -10.23
C SER A 150 -14.19 -0.83 -10.76
#